data_d890cacb8ae39a6e63a92cae29346944
#
_entry.id   d890cacb8ae39a6e63a92cae29346944
#
_cell.length_a   1.000
_cell.length_b   1.000
_cell.length_c   1.000
_cell.angle_alpha   90.00
_cell.angle_beta   90.00
_cell.angle_gamma   90.00
#
_symmetry.space_group_name_H-M   'P 1'
#
loop_
_entity.id
_entity.type
_entity.pdbx_description
1 polymer ?
#
loop_
_entity_poly.entity_id
_entity_poly.type
_entity_poly.pdbx_seq_one_letter_code
_entity_poly.pdbx_strand_id
1 'polypeptide(L)'
;MNDPIRTRKQPKPRDYPELPEPLSVGTYDNHTHLEIADSDNPLGVEQHIELMKKAGMLGAVQVGVTLESSHWSAEVATQYDELLAAVALHPNEAPLYETTEKLEQAVSEIAELATQPRVRAIGETGLDFFRTEGDENIQLQQQSFDWHIEIAKQNNIAMQIHDRDAHSQVVSTLRRVGAPERTVFHCYSGDVELARICNENGWYMSFAGNVSFKKNTHLQESFLVADPSLVLIETDAPFLAPEPIRGRPNAPYLVPHTLRYLASIAEVDVSELAEKINQNTVGVYGSWGD
;
A
#
# COMPACT_ATOMS: atom_id res chain seq x y z
N MET A 1 41.37 0.45 0.94
CA MET A 1 41.15 1.16 2.24
C MET A 1 39.69 0.89 2.59
N ASN A 2 39.46 0.13 3.66
CA ASN A 2 38.11 -0.22 4.08
C ASN A 2 37.41 0.99 4.67
N ASP A 3 36.30 1.42 4.07
CA ASP A 3 35.41 2.41 4.64
C ASP A 3 34.91 1.89 6.01
N PRO A 4 34.99 2.69 7.08
CA PRO A 4 34.51 2.23 8.37
C PRO A 4 32.98 2.07 8.30
N ILE A 5 32.52 0.84 8.51
CA ILE A 5 31.10 0.54 8.73
C ILE A 5 30.60 1.51 9.79
N ARG A 6 29.78 2.49 9.39
CA ARG A 6 29.06 3.34 10.31
C ARG A 6 28.13 2.45 11.11
N THR A 7 28.56 2.06 12.31
CA THR A 7 27.67 1.46 13.30
C THR A 7 26.55 2.48 13.55
N ARG A 8 25.35 2.23 13.00
CA ARG A 8 24.15 2.94 13.42
C ARG A 8 24.08 2.78 14.93
N LYS A 9 24.07 3.93 15.66
CA LYS A 9 23.67 3.90 17.08
C LYS A 9 22.38 3.09 17.14
N GLN A 10 22.34 2.09 18.00
CA GLN A 10 21.10 1.32 18.20
C GLN A 10 19.97 2.32 18.44
N PRO A 11 18.90 2.27 17.68
CA PRO A 11 17.77 3.17 17.90
C PRO A 11 17.28 2.99 19.33
N LYS A 12 16.88 4.06 19.99
CA LYS A 12 16.18 3.97 21.28
C LYS A 12 14.96 3.07 21.11
N PRO A 13 14.55 2.32 22.16
CA PRO A 13 13.31 1.55 22.14
C PRO A 13 12.20 2.39 21.53
N ARG A 14 11.56 1.87 20.47
CA ARG A 14 10.49 2.59 19.79
C ARG A 14 9.16 1.96 20.17
N ASP A 15 8.48 2.58 21.13
CA ASP A 15 7.14 2.16 21.49
C ASP A 15 6.13 2.65 20.44
N TYR A 16 5.07 1.88 20.24
CA TYR A 16 3.95 2.33 19.42
C TYR A 16 3.32 3.61 19.99
N PRO A 17 2.82 4.52 19.13
CA PRO A 17 2.09 5.71 19.57
C PRO A 17 0.83 5.35 20.36
N GLU A 18 0.37 6.32 21.16
CA GLU A 18 -0.93 6.21 21.84
C GLU A 18 -2.08 6.12 20.82
N LEU A 19 -3.18 5.52 21.26
CA LEU A 19 -4.40 5.44 20.47
C LEU A 19 -4.88 6.86 20.11
N PRO A 20 -5.13 7.18 18.83
CA PRO A 20 -5.72 8.45 18.46
C PRO A 20 -7.17 8.55 18.95
N GLU A 21 -7.71 9.76 18.99
CA GLU A 21 -9.14 9.94 19.20
C GLU A 21 -9.90 9.12 18.16
N PRO A 22 -10.88 8.30 18.55
CA PRO A 22 -11.64 7.48 17.63
C PRO A 22 -12.36 8.29 16.56
N LEU A 23 -12.53 7.72 15.38
CA LEU A 23 -13.31 8.31 14.30
C LEU A 23 -14.82 8.14 14.58
N SER A 24 -15.61 9.20 14.34
CA SER A 24 -17.08 9.14 14.40
C SER A 24 -17.66 8.31 13.26
N VAL A 25 -17.10 8.45 12.06
CA VAL A 25 -17.32 7.58 10.91
C VAL A 25 -16.04 6.80 10.70
N GLY A 26 -16.13 5.47 10.82
CA GLY A 26 -14.97 4.60 10.66
C GLY A 26 -14.45 4.60 9.22
N THR A 27 -13.21 4.13 9.04
CA THR A 27 -12.57 4.02 7.73
C THR A 27 -11.67 2.78 7.65
N TYR A 28 -11.09 2.53 6.49
CA TYR A 28 -10.20 1.41 6.22
C TYR A 28 -8.76 1.86 6.07
N ASP A 29 -7.83 0.93 6.33
CA ASP A 29 -6.43 1.04 5.93
C ASP A 29 -6.25 0.24 4.63
N ASN A 30 -5.97 0.91 3.51
CA ASN A 30 -5.93 0.25 2.22
C ASN A 30 -4.59 -0.47 1.95
N HIS A 31 -3.57 -0.32 2.82
CA HIS A 31 -2.28 -0.97 2.65
C HIS A 31 -1.48 -1.01 3.95
N THR A 32 -1.19 -2.20 4.46
CA THR A 32 -0.40 -2.42 5.67
C THR A 32 0.35 -3.75 5.64
N HIS A 33 1.46 -3.86 6.39
CA HIS A 33 2.29 -5.05 6.52
C HIS A 33 2.37 -5.47 7.99
N LEU A 34 1.40 -6.24 8.46
CA LEU A 34 1.31 -6.66 9.87
C LEU A 34 2.39 -7.67 10.27
N GLU A 35 3.02 -8.35 9.31
CA GLU A 35 4.11 -9.28 9.53
C GLU A 35 5.46 -8.60 9.78
N ILE A 36 5.59 -7.31 9.45
CA ILE A 36 6.84 -6.57 9.60
C ILE A 36 6.89 -5.86 10.95
N ALA A 37 7.74 -6.35 11.85
CA ALA A 37 7.94 -5.72 13.15
C ALA A 37 8.92 -4.54 13.07
N ASP A 38 8.53 -3.34 13.52
CA ASP A 38 9.40 -2.15 13.62
C ASP A 38 9.47 -1.58 15.05
N SER A 39 9.10 -2.36 16.06
CA SER A 39 9.15 -2.01 17.48
C SER A 39 9.92 -3.06 18.28
N ASP A 40 10.51 -2.65 19.41
CA ASP A 40 11.12 -3.60 20.36
C ASP A 40 10.07 -4.49 21.04
N ASN A 41 8.81 -4.06 21.02
CA ASN A 41 7.65 -4.80 21.50
C ASN A 41 6.61 -4.88 20.37
N PRO A 42 6.80 -5.76 19.34
CA PRO A 42 5.90 -5.85 18.22
C PRO A 42 4.50 -6.29 18.65
N LEU A 43 3.49 -5.72 18.01
CA LEU A 43 2.11 -6.12 18.21
C LEU A 43 1.82 -7.40 17.39
N GLY A 44 1.07 -8.32 17.97
CA GLY A 44 0.47 -9.42 17.21
C GLY A 44 -0.75 -8.95 16.41
N VAL A 45 -1.20 -9.76 15.44
CA VAL A 45 -2.34 -9.43 14.58
C VAL A 45 -3.59 -9.08 15.39
N GLU A 46 -3.95 -9.88 16.38
CA GLU A 46 -5.11 -9.65 17.26
C GLU A 46 -5.03 -8.29 17.98
N GLN A 47 -3.83 -7.90 18.44
CA GLN A 47 -3.62 -6.60 19.08
C GLN A 47 -3.78 -5.43 18.09
N HIS A 48 -3.29 -5.59 16.86
CA HIS A 48 -3.54 -4.61 15.79
C HIS A 48 -5.03 -4.44 15.56
N ILE A 49 -5.78 -5.52 15.42
CA ILE A 49 -7.24 -5.51 15.19
C ILE A 49 -7.98 -4.87 16.37
N GLU A 50 -7.62 -5.20 17.61
CA GLU A 50 -8.21 -4.56 18.79
C GLU A 50 -7.99 -3.03 18.81
N LEU A 51 -6.78 -2.58 18.48
CA LEU A 51 -6.45 -1.16 18.42
C LEU A 51 -7.16 -0.47 17.25
N MET A 52 -7.25 -1.13 16.09
CA MET A 52 -8.03 -0.66 14.95
C MET A 52 -9.50 -0.40 15.33
N LYS A 53 -10.16 -1.38 15.96
CA LYS A 53 -11.54 -1.24 16.45
C LYS A 53 -11.71 -0.06 17.42
N LYS A 54 -10.77 0.08 18.36
CA LYS A 54 -10.76 1.20 19.33
C LYS A 54 -10.55 2.56 18.66
N ALA A 55 -9.83 2.63 17.55
CA ALA A 55 -9.60 3.84 16.75
C ALA A 55 -10.78 4.17 15.80
N GLY A 56 -11.76 3.27 15.69
CA GLY A 56 -12.88 3.41 14.76
C GLY A 56 -12.56 2.93 13.35
N MET A 57 -11.56 2.05 13.17
CA MET A 57 -11.26 1.44 11.88
C MET A 57 -12.24 0.30 11.58
N LEU A 58 -12.59 0.15 10.30
CA LEU A 58 -13.52 -0.86 9.80
C LEU A 58 -12.80 -2.12 9.29
N GLY A 59 -11.55 -1.97 8.87
CA GLY A 59 -10.72 -3.06 8.36
C GLY A 59 -9.43 -2.57 7.74
N ALA A 60 -8.62 -3.52 7.26
CA ALA A 60 -7.37 -3.25 6.57
C ALA A 60 -7.09 -4.25 5.44
N VAL A 61 -6.30 -3.82 4.46
CA VAL A 61 -5.73 -4.71 3.45
C VAL A 61 -4.32 -5.08 3.88
N GLN A 62 -4.12 -6.35 4.24
CA GLN A 62 -2.81 -6.94 4.54
C GLN A 62 -2.11 -7.28 3.23
N VAL A 63 -0.87 -6.81 3.06
CA VAL A 63 -0.17 -6.86 1.78
C VAL A 63 1.10 -7.71 1.86
N GLY A 64 1.17 -8.74 1.01
CA GLY A 64 2.36 -9.55 0.81
C GLY A 64 3.33 -8.92 -0.19
N VAL A 65 4.63 -9.05 0.07
CA VAL A 65 5.70 -8.49 -0.77
C VAL A 65 6.65 -9.56 -1.31
N THR A 66 6.68 -10.72 -0.67
CA THR A 66 7.40 -11.93 -1.09
C THR A 66 6.40 -13.07 -1.27
N LEU A 67 6.83 -14.19 -1.85
CA LEU A 67 5.98 -15.38 -1.93
C LEU A 67 5.54 -15.86 -0.54
N GLU A 68 6.46 -15.88 0.43
CA GLU A 68 6.19 -16.29 1.81
C GLU A 68 5.16 -15.35 2.47
N SER A 69 5.36 -14.03 2.42
CA SER A 69 4.44 -13.07 3.01
C SER A 69 3.10 -13.02 2.28
N SER A 70 3.05 -13.33 0.98
CA SER A 70 1.80 -13.45 0.21
C SER A 70 0.97 -14.66 0.66
N HIS A 71 1.59 -15.80 0.89
CA HIS A 71 0.92 -16.96 1.49
C HIS A 71 0.38 -16.62 2.88
N TRP A 72 1.20 -16.00 3.72
CA TRP A 72 0.79 -15.58 5.06
C TRP A 72 -0.36 -14.57 5.02
N SER A 73 -0.30 -13.57 4.12
CA SER A 73 -1.36 -12.56 3.96
C SER A 73 -2.69 -13.18 3.56
N ALA A 74 -2.66 -14.09 2.60
CA ALA A 74 -3.85 -14.83 2.17
C ALA A 74 -4.43 -15.68 3.32
N GLU A 75 -3.58 -16.35 4.10
CA GLU A 75 -4.01 -17.18 5.24
C GLU A 75 -4.59 -16.33 6.37
N VAL A 76 -3.89 -15.29 6.83
CA VAL A 76 -4.32 -14.45 7.97
C VAL A 76 -5.64 -13.74 7.68
N ALA A 77 -5.89 -13.35 6.44
CA ALA A 77 -7.16 -12.74 6.04
C ALA A 77 -8.36 -13.69 6.15
N THR A 78 -8.14 -15.01 6.19
CA THR A 78 -9.21 -15.98 6.46
C THR A 78 -9.52 -16.14 7.96
N GLN A 79 -8.64 -15.68 8.82
CA GLN A 79 -8.77 -15.83 10.28
C GLN A 79 -9.44 -14.62 10.94
N TYR A 80 -9.45 -13.47 10.25
CA TYR A 80 -9.97 -12.20 10.79
C TYR A 80 -10.84 -11.50 9.76
N ASP A 81 -12.10 -11.27 10.10
CA ASP A 81 -13.09 -10.61 9.23
C ASP A 81 -12.68 -9.17 8.87
N GLU A 82 -11.86 -8.53 9.70
CA GLU A 82 -11.36 -7.17 9.50
C GLU A 82 -10.25 -7.09 8.43
N LEU A 83 -9.72 -8.23 7.96
CA LEU A 83 -8.62 -8.24 7.00
C LEU A 83 -9.06 -8.74 5.62
N LEU A 84 -8.62 -8.05 4.59
CA LEU A 84 -8.51 -8.57 3.23
C LEU A 84 -7.03 -8.70 2.89
N ALA A 85 -6.69 -9.48 1.86
CA ALA A 85 -5.32 -9.68 1.43
C ALA A 85 -5.05 -9.11 0.04
N ALA A 86 -3.84 -8.59 -0.13
CA ALA A 86 -3.18 -8.41 -1.42
C ALA A 86 -1.94 -9.32 -1.48
N VAL A 87 -1.67 -9.89 -2.66
CA VAL A 87 -0.58 -10.85 -2.86
C VAL A 87 0.20 -10.51 -4.12
N ALA A 88 1.51 -10.49 -4.02
CA ALA A 88 2.40 -10.26 -5.17
C ALA A 88 3.87 -10.54 -4.82
N LEU A 89 4.73 -10.34 -5.82
CA LEU A 89 6.16 -10.14 -5.63
C LEU A 89 6.46 -8.65 -5.81
N HIS A 90 6.98 -8.02 -4.75
CA HIS A 90 7.43 -6.63 -4.79
C HIS A 90 8.51 -6.44 -5.86
N PRO A 91 8.60 -5.29 -6.54
CA PRO A 91 9.60 -5.09 -7.60
C PRO A 91 11.05 -5.39 -7.17
N ASN A 92 11.41 -5.15 -5.90
CA ASN A 92 12.76 -5.46 -5.41
C ASN A 92 13.00 -6.97 -5.16
N GLU A 93 11.94 -7.77 -5.11
CA GLU A 93 12.03 -9.23 -4.97
C GLU A 93 12.23 -9.94 -6.31
N ALA A 94 11.65 -9.41 -7.40
CA ALA A 94 11.72 -10.03 -8.72
C ALA A 94 13.17 -10.33 -9.19
N PRO A 95 14.16 -9.44 -9.01
CA PRO A 95 15.54 -9.73 -9.38
C PRO A 95 16.21 -10.85 -8.58
N LEU A 96 15.70 -11.15 -7.35
CA LEU A 96 16.28 -12.20 -6.50
C LEU A 96 16.04 -13.61 -7.03
N TYR A 97 15.12 -13.76 -7.99
CA TYR A 97 14.88 -15.03 -8.67
C TYR A 97 15.92 -15.36 -9.75
N GLU A 98 16.80 -14.40 -10.11
CA GLU A 98 17.95 -14.52 -10.99
C GLU A 98 17.62 -14.88 -12.46
N THR A 99 16.57 -15.66 -12.73
CA THR A 99 16.14 -16.05 -14.08
C THR A 99 14.64 -15.87 -14.27
N THR A 100 14.25 -15.65 -15.54
CA THR A 100 12.84 -15.51 -15.92
C THR A 100 12.03 -16.75 -15.55
N GLU A 101 12.58 -17.96 -15.71
CA GLU A 101 11.86 -19.22 -15.44
C GLU A 101 11.56 -19.39 -13.94
N LYS A 102 12.50 -19.06 -13.05
CA LYS A 102 12.28 -19.10 -11.61
C LYS A 102 11.27 -18.06 -11.17
N LEU A 103 11.35 -16.86 -11.74
CA LEU A 103 10.39 -15.79 -11.47
C LEU A 103 8.98 -16.16 -11.95
N GLU A 104 8.85 -16.74 -13.15
CA GLU A 104 7.58 -17.21 -13.70
C GLU A 104 6.93 -18.27 -12.79
N GLN A 105 7.73 -19.21 -12.26
CA GLN A 105 7.24 -20.20 -11.31
C GLN A 105 6.66 -19.55 -10.05
N ALA A 106 7.38 -18.59 -9.45
CA ALA A 106 6.91 -17.88 -8.26
C ALA A 106 5.65 -17.03 -8.54
N VAL A 107 5.59 -16.36 -9.70
CA VAL A 107 4.40 -15.61 -10.12
C VAL A 107 3.21 -16.53 -10.37
N SER A 108 3.43 -17.77 -10.83
CA SER A 108 2.36 -18.76 -10.97
C SER A 108 1.74 -19.13 -9.63
N GLU A 109 2.53 -19.20 -8.55
CA GLU A 109 2.01 -19.41 -7.19
C GLU A 109 1.21 -18.19 -6.70
N ILE A 110 1.63 -16.97 -7.03
CA ILE A 110 0.83 -15.75 -6.78
C ILE A 110 -0.53 -15.81 -7.53
N ALA A 111 -0.53 -16.31 -8.77
CA ALA A 111 -1.78 -16.47 -9.53
C ALA A 111 -2.75 -17.47 -8.87
N GLU A 112 -2.24 -18.54 -8.25
CA GLU A 112 -3.06 -19.47 -7.46
C GLU A 112 -3.63 -18.79 -6.21
N LEU A 113 -2.81 -18.03 -5.47
CA LEU A 113 -3.26 -17.26 -4.30
C LEU A 113 -4.34 -16.23 -4.66
N ALA A 114 -4.24 -15.60 -5.83
CA ALA A 114 -5.20 -14.60 -6.31
C ALA A 114 -6.64 -15.14 -6.46
N THR A 115 -6.83 -16.47 -6.50
CA THR A 115 -8.15 -17.10 -6.59
C THR A 115 -8.85 -17.27 -5.23
N GLN A 116 -8.16 -17.01 -4.12
CA GLN A 116 -8.71 -17.20 -2.78
C GLN A 116 -9.73 -16.11 -2.43
N PRO A 117 -10.84 -16.43 -1.75
CA PRO A 117 -11.94 -15.48 -1.52
C PRO A 117 -11.55 -14.19 -0.79
N ARG A 118 -10.58 -14.24 0.14
CA ARG A 118 -10.14 -13.07 0.90
C ARG A 118 -9.01 -12.29 0.21
N VAL A 119 -8.45 -12.81 -0.89
CA VAL A 119 -7.49 -12.07 -1.72
C VAL A 119 -8.27 -11.18 -2.68
N ARG A 120 -8.15 -9.87 -2.51
CA ARG A 120 -8.93 -8.86 -3.23
C ARG A 120 -8.07 -7.95 -4.10
N ALA A 121 -6.74 -8.13 -4.04
CA ALA A 121 -5.82 -7.39 -4.90
C ALA A 121 -4.57 -8.20 -5.27
N ILE A 122 -4.00 -7.89 -6.41
CA ILE A 122 -2.61 -8.13 -6.73
C ILE A 122 -1.81 -6.92 -6.26
N GLY A 123 -0.89 -7.13 -5.34
CA GLY A 123 -0.07 -6.09 -4.73
C GLY A 123 0.70 -6.62 -3.52
N GLU A 124 1.83 -6.01 -3.26
CA GLU A 124 2.49 -4.85 -3.83
C GLU A 124 3.38 -5.25 -5.00
N THR A 125 3.17 -4.67 -6.18
CA THR A 125 3.93 -4.93 -7.40
C THR A 125 4.12 -3.64 -8.18
N GLY A 126 5.03 -3.60 -9.15
CA GLY A 126 5.29 -2.38 -9.93
C GLY A 126 6.77 -2.23 -10.25
N LEU A 127 7.29 -0.98 -10.14
CA LEU A 127 8.67 -0.65 -10.48
C LEU A 127 9.34 0.21 -9.40
N ASP A 128 10.59 -0.12 -9.06
CA ASP A 128 11.43 0.64 -8.13
C ASP A 128 12.82 0.85 -8.77
N PHE A 129 13.04 2.05 -9.33
CA PHE A 129 14.33 2.41 -9.91
C PHE A 129 15.25 3.11 -8.91
N PHE A 130 14.79 3.34 -7.69
CA PHE A 130 15.61 3.86 -6.62
C PHE A 130 16.50 2.79 -5.97
N ARG A 131 15.97 1.56 -5.83
CA ARG A 131 16.68 0.46 -5.15
C ARG A 131 17.26 -0.57 -6.10
N THR A 132 16.71 -0.68 -7.31
CA THR A 132 17.15 -1.66 -8.29
C THR A 132 18.04 -1.02 -9.35
N GLU A 133 19.24 -1.56 -9.50
CA GLU A 133 20.22 -1.13 -10.49
C GLU A 133 20.49 -2.26 -11.49
N GLY A 134 20.87 -1.89 -12.71
CA GLY A 134 21.23 -2.81 -13.79
C GLY A 134 20.05 -3.23 -14.67
N ASP A 135 20.31 -3.24 -15.98
CA ASP A 135 19.28 -3.48 -17.00
C ASP A 135 18.60 -4.84 -16.86
N GLU A 136 19.33 -5.89 -16.50
CA GLU A 136 18.80 -7.24 -16.31
C GLU A 136 17.80 -7.30 -15.13
N ASN A 137 18.13 -6.64 -14.02
CA ASN A 137 17.26 -6.57 -12.84
C ASN A 137 15.99 -5.76 -13.13
N ILE A 138 16.12 -4.65 -13.87
CA ILE A 138 14.98 -3.83 -14.31
C ILE A 138 14.09 -4.62 -15.27
N GLN A 139 14.66 -5.45 -16.15
CA GLN A 139 13.89 -6.32 -17.03
C GLN A 139 13.07 -7.37 -16.25
N LEU A 140 13.64 -7.96 -15.19
CA LEU A 140 12.92 -8.90 -14.32
C LEU A 140 11.77 -8.19 -13.57
N GLN A 141 11.98 -6.97 -13.05
CA GLN A 141 10.88 -6.17 -12.48
C GLN A 141 9.76 -5.93 -13.51
N GLN A 142 10.13 -5.48 -14.71
CA GLN A 142 9.17 -5.19 -15.76
C GLN A 142 8.37 -6.44 -16.15
N GLN A 143 9.03 -7.58 -16.26
CA GLN A 143 8.39 -8.85 -16.60
C GLN A 143 7.43 -9.29 -15.49
N SER A 144 7.86 -9.17 -14.23
CA SER A 144 7.01 -9.45 -13.07
C SER A 144 5.79 -8.55 -13.06
N PHE A 145 5.96 -7.24 -13.28
CA PHE A 145 4.87 -6.28 -13.33
C PHE A 145 3.86 -6.60 -14.44
N ASP A 146 4.33 -6.92 -15.65
CA ASP A 146 3.48 -7.31 -16.77
C ASP A 146 2.61 -8.53 -16.41
N TRP A 147 3.18 -9.55 -15.79
CA TRP A 147 2.45 -10.75 -15.37
C TRP A 147 1.44 -10.48 -14.26
N HIS A 148 1.80 -9.66 -13.26
CA HIS A 148 0.87 -9.27 -12.20
C HIS A 148 -0.32 -8.47 -12.72
N ILE A 149 -0.13 -7.61 -13.73
CA ILE A 149 -1.24 -6.93 -14.42
C ILE A 149 -2.21 -7.95 -15.03
N GLU A 150 -1.69 -8.97 -15.73
CA GLU A 150 -2.53 -10.00 -16.34
C GLU A 150 -3.28 -10.83 -15.29
N ILE A 151 -2.64 -11.19 -14.16
CA ILE A 151 -3.28 -11.92 -13.06
C ILE A 151 -4.43 -11.10 -12.47
N ALA A 152 -4.22 -9.81 -12.21
CA ALA A 152 -5.27 -8.93 -11.68
C ALA A 152 -6.49 -8.85 -12.63
N LYS A 153 -6.25 -8.73 -13.93
CA LYS A 153 -7.29 -8.72 -14.97
C LYS A 153 -8.05 -10.04 -15.04
N GLN A 154 -7.34 -11.17 -15.05
CA GLN A 154 -7.93 -12.51 -15.15
C GLN A 154 -8.84 -12.84 -13.96
N ASN A 155 -8.46 -12.39 -12.76
CA ASN A 155 -9.24 -12.61 -11.54
C ASN A 155 -10.25 -11.49 -11.26
N ASN A 156 -10.25 -10.42 -12.07
CA ASN A 156 -11.08 -9.24 -11.85
C ASN A 156 -10.98 -8.70 -10.41
N ILE A 157 -9.75 -8.58 -9.90
CA ILE A 157 -9.43 -8.00 -8.59
C ILE A 157 -8.61 -6.72 -8.76
N ALA A 158 -8.48 -5.94 -7.69
CA ALA A 158 -7.72 -4.70 -7.70
C ALA A 158 -6.21 -4.95 -7.92
N MET A 159 -5.47 -3.90 -8.24
CA MET A 159 -4.02 -3.92 -8.32
C MET A 159 -3.44 -2.76 -7.52
N GLN A 160 -2.51 -3.05 -6.59
CA GLN A 160 -1.78 -2.05 -5.81
C GLN A 160 -0.35 -1.92 -6.36
N ILE A 161 -0.05 -0.73 -6.88
CA ILE A 161 1.19 -0.45 -7.60
C ILE A 161 2.18 0.28 -6.70
N HIS A 162 3.35 -0.30 -6.52
CA HIS A 162 4.56 0.37 -6.06
C HIS A 162 5.17 1.15 -7.22
N ASP A 163 5.39 2.43 -7.01
CA ASP A 163 5.98 3.33 -7.99
C ASP A 163 7.04 4.22 -7.33
N ARG A 164 8.31 3.92 -7.55
CA ARG A 164 9.41 4.69 -6.97
C ARG A 164 10.45 5.06 -8.02
N ASP A 165 10.54 6.35 -8.33
CA ASP A 165 11.41 6.91 -9.38
C ASP A 165 11.14 6.29 -10.78
N ALA A 166 9.90 5.76 -11.01
CA ALA A 166 9.52 5.00 -12.19
C ALA A 166 8.19 5.44 -12.84
N HIS A 167 7.64 6.61 -12.47
CA HIS A 167 6.30 7.07 -12.86
C HIS A 167 5.99 6.92 -14.36
N SER A 168 6.89 7.38 -15.22
CA SER A 168 6.68 7.32 -16.66
C SER A 168 6.65 5.89 -17.20
N GLN A 169 7.46 5.00 -16.63
CA GLN A 169 7.52 3.59 -17.01
C GLN A 169 6.30 2.82 -16.51
N VAL A 170 5.84 3.09 -15.28
CA VAL A 170 4.60 2.52 -14.74
C VAL A 170 3.41 2.91 -15.64
N VAL A 171 3.24 4.22 -15.94
CA VAL A 171 2.16 4.70 -16.82
C VAL A 171 2.26 4.08 -18.21
N SER A 172 3.47 4.02 -18.79
CA SER A 172 3.72 3.41 -20.10
C SER A 172 3.34 1.92 -20.10
N THR A 173 3.69 1.19 -19.04
CA THR A 173 3.37 -0.22 -18.88
C THR A 173 1.86 -0.44 -18.80
N LEU A 174 1.16 0.33 -17.96
CA LEU A 174 -0.29 0.25 -17.82
C LEU A 174 -1.02 0.52 -19.15
N ARG A 175 -0.52 1.48 -19.94
CA ARG A 175 -1.08 1.77 -21.27
C ARG A 175 -0.79 0.68 -22.29
N ARG A 176 0.39 0.06 -22.25
CA ARG A 176 0.83 -1.00 -23.16
C ARG A 176 0.13 -2.32 -22.89
N VAL A 177 0.08 -2.75 -21.63
CA VAL A 177 -0.49 -4.05 -21.20
C VAL A 177 -2.01 -3.96 -21.06
N GLY A 178 -2.52 -2.77 -20.79
CA GLY A 178 -3.91 -2.50 -20.41
C GLY A 178 -4.09 -2.63 -18.90
N ALA A 179 -4.33 -1.50 -18.24
CA ALA A 179 -4.50 -1.44 -16.78
C ALA A 179 -5.71 -2.28 -16.33
N PRO A 180 -5.64 -2.95 -15.17
CA PRO A 180 -6.82 -3.50 -14.50
C PRO A 180 -7.85 -2.40 -14.21
N GLU A 181 -9.13 -2.75 -14.16
CA GLU A 181 -10.21 -1.79 -13.91
C GLU A 181 -10.03 -1.02 -12.59
N ARG A 182 -9.52 -1.71 -11.56
CA ARG A 182 -9.29 -1.16 -10.22
C ARG A 182 -7.78 -1.06 -9.94
N THR A 183 -7.15 -0.10 -10.62
CA THR A 183 -5.71 0.19 -10.47
C THR A 183 -5.51 1.22 -9.38
N VAL A 184 -4.66 0.92 -8.40
CA VAL A 184 -4.32 1.77 -7.25
C VAL A 184 -2.83 2.08 -7.26
N PHE A 185 -2.46 3.33 -7.32
CA PHE A 185 -1.13 3.79 -6.95
C PHE A 185 -1.06 3.87 -5.42
N HIS A 186 -0.52 2.83 -4.80
CA HIS A 186 -0.36 2.81 -3.35
C HIS A 186 0.76 3.76 -2.94
N CYS A 187 0.75 4.22 -1.69
CA CYS A 187 1.74 5.17 -1.16
C CYS A 187 2.07 6.26 -2.17
N TYR A 188 1.02 6.87 -2.76
CA TYR A 188 1.14 7.79 -3.89
C TYR A 188 2.34 8.73 -3.73
N SER A 189 3.26 8.69 -4.69
CA SER A 189 4.55 9.38 -4.64
C SER A 189 4.74 10.40 -5.78
N GLY A 190 3.74 10.50 -6.67
CA GLY A 190 3.77 11.36 -7.83
C GLY A 190 3.50 12.84 -7.52
N ASP A 191 3.59 13.66 -8.54
CA ASP A 191 3.24 15.06 -8.54
C ASP A 191 1.81 15.30 -9.11
N VAL A 192 1.45 16.57 -9.26
CA VAL A 192 0.15 16.99 -9.83
C VAL A 192 -0.07 16.47 -11.25
N GLU A 193 0.98 16.30 -12.05
CA GLU A 193 0.86 15.80 -13.41
C GLU A 193 0.47 14.31 -13.41
N LEU A 194 1.12 13.48 -12.59
CA LEU A 194 0.71 12.09 -12.43
C LEU A 194 -0.71 11.99 -11.85
N ALA A 195 -1.10 12.86 -10.92
CA ALA A 195 -2.47 12.88 -10.39
C ALA A 195 -3.51 13.16 -11.47
N ARG A 196 -3.23 14.05 -12.40
CA ARG A 196 -4.11 14.29 -13.58
C ARG A 196 -4.20 13.06 -14.48
N ILE A 197 -3.07 12.41 -14.74
CA ILE A 197 -3.06 11.14 -15.51
C ILE A 197 -3.90 10.07 -14.79
N CYS A 198 -3.81 9.96 -13.48
CA CYS A 198 -4.65 9.05 -12.70
C CYS A 198 -6.14 9.40 -12.84
N ASN A 199 -6.51 10.68 -12.69
CA ASN A 199 -7.89 11.15 -12.88
C ASN A 199 -8.44 10.78 -14.28
N GLU A 200 -7.67 11.03 -15.34
CA GLU A 200 -8.06 10.77 -16.73
C GLU A 200 -8.28 9.28 -17.03
N ASN A 201 -7.57 8.41 -16.32
CA ASN A 201 -7.63 6.96 -16.53
C ASN A 201 -8.50 6.22 -15.49
N GLY A 202 -9.07 6.92 -14.50
CA GLY A 202 -9.84 6.31 -13.43
C GLY A 202 -8.98 5.49 -12.45
N TRP A 203 -7.69 5.84 -12.30
CA TRP A 203 -6.77 5.15 -11.40
C TRP A 203 -6.82 5.79 -10.01
N TYR A 204 -6.90 4.96 -9.00
CA TYR A 204 -6.95 5.39 -7.61
C TYR A 204 -5.57 5.82 -7.10
N MET A 205 -5.57 6.81 -6.21
CA MET A 205 -4.39 7.31 -5.51
C MET A 205 -4.58 7.10 -4.02
N SER A 206 -3.75 6.26 -3.40
CA SER A 206 -3.79 6.00 -1.96
C SER A 206 -2.73 6.80 -1.24
N PHE A 207 -3.14 7.65 -0.29
CA PHE A 207 -2.26 8.57 0.41
C PHE A 207 -1.89 8.02 1.78
N ALA A 208 -0.58 7.84 2.01
CA ALA A 208 -0.01 7.41 3.29
C ALA A 208 0.37 8.60 4.19
N GLY A 209 0.86 8.31 5.38
CA GLY A 209 1.22 9.31 6.39
C GLY A 209 2.24 10.35 5.94
N ASN A 210 3.06 10.04 4.93
CA ASN A 210 4.05 10.95 4.35
C ASN A 210 3.45 12.21 3.69
N VAL A 211 2.16 12.22 3.35
CA VAL A 211 1.45 13.41 2.86
C VAL A 211 1.47 14.54 3.90
N SER A 212 1.54 14.21 5.20
CA SER A 212 1.61 15.17 6.29
C SER A 212 3.00 15.80 6.49
N PHE A 213 4.04 15.31 5.79
CA PHE A 213 5.39 15.81 5.98
C PHE A 213 5.58 17.18 5.31
N LYS A 214 6.15 18.15 6.05
CA LYS A 214 6.32 19.53 5.60
C LYS A 214 7.06 19.70 4.26
N LYS A 215 7.90 18.73 3.88
CA LYS A 215 8.66 18.76 2.62
C LYS A 215 7.91 18.16 1.43
N ASN A 216 6.80 17.49 1.67
CA ASN A 216 6.04 16.75 0.65
C ASN A 216 4.84 17.56 0.14
N THR A 217 5.06 18.86 -0.15
CA THR A 217 4.00 19.75 -0.67
C THR A 217 3.42 19.25 -1.98
N HIS A 218 4.22 18.59 -2.82
CA HIS A 218 3.76 17.98 -4.06
C HIS A 218 2.66 16.92 -3.82
N LEU A 219 2.74 16.12 -2.73
CA LEU A 219 1.70 15.16 -2.38
C LEU A 219 0.40 15.85 -1.92
N GLN A 220 0.55 16.96 -1.17
CA GLN A 220 -0.60 17.78 -0.74
C GLN A 220 -1.31 18.42 -1.93
N GLU A 221 -0.54 18.97 -2.86
CA GLU A 221 -1.05 19.54 -4.12
C GLU A 221 -1.70 18.46 -4.99
N SER A 222 -1.10 17.26 -5.07
CA SER A 222 -1.66 16.12 -5.80
C SER A 222 -2.99 15.66 -5.20
N PHE A 223 -3.09 15.58 -3.88
CA PHE A 223 -4.35 15.26 -3.19
C PHE A 223 -5.46 16.27 -3.51
N LEU A 224 -5.12 17.57 -3.52
CA LEU A 224 -6.11 18.64 -3.80
C LEU A 224 -6.61 18.67 -5.26
N VAL A 225 -5.86 18.10 -6.21
CA VAL A 225 -6.27 17.97 -7.61
C VAL A 225 -6.83 16.59 -7.96
N ALA A 226 -6.68 15.61 -7.06
CA ALA A 226 -7.22 14.27 -7.23
C ALA A 226 -8.75 14.32 -7.29
N ASP A 227 -9.36 13.53 -8.20
CA ASP A 227 -10.79 13.31 -8.16
C ASP A 227 -11.16 12.64 -6.83
N PRO A 228 -12.06 13.23 -6.02
CA PRO A 228 -12.43 12.63 -4.73
C PRO A 228 -12.97 11.20 -4.83
N SER A 229 -13.45 10.78 -6.01
CA SER A 229 -13.91 9.40 -6.25
C SER A 229 -12.76 8.40 -6.48
N LEU A 230 -11.53 8.89 -6.59
CA LEU A 230 -10.32 8.09 -6.84
C LEU A 230 -9.31 8.18 -5.68
N VAL A 231 -9.70 8.77 -4.56
CA VAL A 231 -8.83 8.90 -3.38
C VAL A 231 -9.04 7.74 -2.42
N LEU A 232 -7.94 7.16 -1.98
CA LEU A 232 -7.85 6.20 -0.87
C LEU A 232 -6.87 6.71 0.18
N ILE A 233 -6.87 6.09 1.37
CA ILE A 233 -5.88 6.33 2.42
C ILE A 233 -5.32 5.02 2.94
N GLU A 234 -4.11 5.09 3.46
CA GLU A 234 -3.41 3.93 4.01
C GLU A 234 -2.40 4.34 5.08
N THR A 235 -1.82 3.35 5.75
CA THR A 235 -0.66 3.59 6.62
C THR A 235 0.66 3.30 5.93
N ASP A 236 0.74 2.29 5.10
CA ASP A 236 1.98 1.63 4.70
C ASP A 236 2.79 1.18 5.94
N ALA A 237 2.06 0.75 6.99
CA ALA A 237 2.69 0.36 8.25
C ALA A 237 3.55 -0.90 8.05
N PRO A 238 4.72 -0.95 8.73
CA PRO A 238 5.16 -0.11 9.85
C PRO A 238 5.88 1.20 9.48
N PHE A 239 5.88 1.55 8.19
CA PHE A 239 6.57 2.73 7.65
C PHE A 239 5.72 4.00 7.76
N LEU A 240 6.31 5.14 7.41
CA LEU A 240 5.65 6.41 7.08
C LEU A 240 4.69 6.97 8.14
N ALA A 241 4.94 6.73 9.44
CA ALA A 241 4.13 7.33 10.51
C ALA A 241 3.88 8.83 10.28
N PRO A 242 2.61 9.30 10.27
CA PRO A 242 2.26 10.69 9.97
C PRO A 242 2.71 11.66 11.07
N GLU A 243 2.68 12.97 10.79
CA GLU A 243 2.76 13.97 11.87
C GLU A 243 1.49 13.89 12.75
N PRO A 244 1.55 14.07 14.06
CA PRO A 244 2.74 14.49 14.85
C PRO A 244 3.61 13.31 15.35
N ILE A 245 3.30 12.07 14.96
CA ILE A 245 3.95 10.85 15.47
C ILE A 245 5.11 10.36 14.60
N ARG A 246 5.58 11.18 13.69
CA ARG A 246 6.68 10.86 12.76
C ARG A 246 7.91 10.31 13.48
N GLY A 247 8.48 9.23 12.92
CA GLY A 247 9.67 8.56 13.48
C GLY A 247 9.34 7.54 14.57
N ARG A 248 8.05 7.32 14.89
CA ARG A 248 7.55 6.22 15.71
C ARG A 248 7.18 5.03 14.82
N PRO A 249 7.04 3.81 15.34
CA PRO A 249 6.45 2.70 14.61
C PRO A 249 5.03 3.07 14.14
N ASN A 250 4.72 2.77 12.88
CA ASN A 250 3.38 2.96 12.35
C ASN A 250 2.53 1.69 12.51
N ALA A 251 1.21 1.85 12.49
CA ALA A 251 0.26 0.74 12.58
C ALA A 251 -1.11 1.16 12.01
N PRO A 252 -1.95 0.22 11.57
CA PRO A 252 -3.25 0.54 10.95
C PRO A 252 -4.14 1.47 11.78
N TYR A 253 -4.15 1.32 13.11
CA TYR A 253 -4.96 2.16 14.00
C TYR A 253 -4.56 3.65 13.98
N LEU A 254 -3.47 4.01 13.29
CA LEU A 254 -2.98 5.40 13.17
C LEU A 254 -3.45 6.12 11.89
N VAL A 255 -4.18 5.44 10.99
CA VAL A 255 -4.87 6.05 9.82
C VAL A 255 -5.64 7.32 10.18
N PRO A 256 -6.32 7.42 11.36
CA PRO A 256 -7.04 8.64 11.72
C PRO A 256 -6.21 9.92 11.70
N HIS A 257 -4.88 9.85 11.90
CA HIS A 257 -4.00 11.02 11.76
C HIS A 257 -3.90 11.47 10.31
N THR A 258 -3.70 10.54 9.37
CA THR A 258 -3.64 10.82 7.94
C THR A 258 -4.97 11.39 7.45
N LEU A 259 -6.10 10.75 7.81
CA LEU A 259 -7.43 11.21 7.44
C LEU A 259 -7.72 12.65 7.91
N ARG A 260 -7.45 12.95 9.18
CA ARG A 260 -7.66 14.30 9.75
C ARG A 260 -6.76 15.33 9.08
N TYR A 261 -5.53 14.97 8.76
CA TYR A 261 -4.64 15.84 8.02
C TYR A 261 -5.18 16.17 6.63
N LEU A 262 -5.61 15.16 5.87
CA LEU A 262 -6.18 15.34 4.54
C LEU A 262 -7.48 16.17 4.59
N ALA A 263 -8.37 15.91 5.54
CA ALA A 263 -9.56 16.72 5.75
C ALA A 263 -9.24 18.18 6.03
N SER A 264 -8.17 18.44 6.83
CA SER A 264 -7.75 19.80 7.18
C SER A 264 -7.22 20.59 5.97
N ILE A 265 -6.48 19.94 5.05
CA ILE A 265 -5.96 20.63 3.86
C ILE A 265 -7.01 20.78 2.76
N ALA A 266 -8.02 19.90 2.71
CA ALA A 266 -9.16 20.03 1.80
C ALA A 266 -10.26 20.94 2.35
N GLU A 267 -10.16 21.39 3.60
CA GLU A 267 -11.18 22.21 4.30
C GLU A 267 -12.56 21.54 4.31
N VAL A 268 -12.60 20.21 4.53
CA VAL A 268 -13.84 19.42 4.63
C VAL A 268 -14.00 18.77 6.00
N ASP A 269 -15.20 18.32 6.33
CA ASP A 269 -15.45 17.54 7.54
C ASP A 269 -14.77 16.15 7.44
N VAL A 270 -14.21 15.70 8.57
CA VAL A 270 -13.50 14.39 8.65
C VAL A 270 -14.43 13.24 8.33
N SER A 271 -15.69 13.29 8.80
CA SER A 271 -16.66 12.23 8.56
C SER A 271 -17.11 12.18 7.10
N GLU A 272 -17.30 13.35 6.47
CA GLU A 272 -17.62 13.43 5.03
C GLU A 272 -16.49 12.83 4.18
N LEU A 273 -15.23 13.16 4.50
CA LEU A 273 -14.08 12.58 3.79
C LEU A 273 -13.99 11.06 4.04
N ALA A 274 -14.22 10.59 5.28
CA ALA A 274 -14.23 9.18 5.60
C ALA A 274 -15.29 8.41 4.80
N GLU A 275 -16.53 8.92 4.74
CA GLU A 275 -17.62 8.32 3.96
C GLU A 275 -17.25 8.19 2.47
N LYS A 276 -16.65 9.24 1.91
CA LYS A 276 -16.23 9.23 0.49
C LYS A 276 -15.13 8.21 0.24
N ILE A 277 -14.11 8.17 1.09
CA ILE A 277 -13.01 7.19 0.99
C ILE A 277 -13.54 5.77 1.18
N ASN A 278 -14.47 5.53 2.10
CA ASN A 278 -15.08 4.22 2.31
C ASN A 278 -15.83 3.73 1.07
N GLN A 279 -16.58 4.61 0.40
CA GLN A 279 -17.24 4.26 -0.87
C GLN A 279 -16.20 3.83 -1.92
N ASN A 280 -15.09 4.57 -2.03
CA ASN A 280 -14.00 4.25 -2.95
C ASN A 280 -13.35 2.91 -2.58
N THR A 281 -13.03 2.70 -1.29
CA THR A 281 -12.42 1.46 -0.78
C THR A 281 -13.26 0.23 -1.08
N VAL A 282 -14.57 0.31 -0.81
CA VAL A 282 -15.51 -0.78 -1.13
C VAL A 282 -15.65 -0.96 -2.64
N GLY A 283 -15.60 0.12 -3.43
CA GLY A 283 -15.57 0.04 -4.89
C GLY A 283 -14.33 -0.70 -5.42
N VAL A 284 -13.19 -0.56 -4.76
CA VAL A 284 -11.92 -1.19 -5.14
C VAL A 284 -11.85 -2.65 -4.69
N TYR A 285 -12.09 -2.94 -3.41
CA TYR A 285 -11.81 -4.25 -2.82
C TYR A 285 -13.07 -5.09 -2.55
N GLY A 286 -14.26 -4.53 -2.73
CA GLY A 286 -15.52 -5.18 -2.36
C GLY A 286 -15.82 -5.05 -0.87
N SER A 287 -16.80 -5.83 -0.42
CA SER A 287 -17.22 -5.89 0.98
C SER A 287 -16.25 -6.73 1.82
N TRP A 288 -16.07 -6.35 3.10
CA TRP A 288 -15.33 -7.15 4.10
C TRP A 288 -16.17 -8.28 4.69
N GLY A 289 -17.49 -8.27 4.50
CA GLY A 289 -18.44 -9.21 5.08
C GLY A 289 -18.86 -10.37 4.18
N ASP A 290 -18.27 -10.49 2.98
CA ASP A 290 -18.63 -11.52 1.99
C ASP A 290 -17.58 -12.61 1.91
#